data_9981e1c72057f85d852c9ad5ee3d1f47
#
_entry.id   9981e1c72057f85d852c9ad5ee3d1f47
#
_cell.length_a   1.000
_cell.length_b   1.000
_cell.length_c   1.000
_cell.angle_alpha   90.00
_cell.angle_beta   90.00
_cell.angle_gamma   90.00
#
_symmetry.space_group_name_H-M   'P 1'
#
loop_
_entity.id
_entity.type
_entity.pdbx_description
1 polymer ?
#
loop_
_entity_poly.entity_id
_entity_poly.type
_entity_poly.pdbx_seq_one_letter_code
_entity_poly.pdbx_strand_id
1 'polypeptide(L)'
;MDKNFEITEITQISDDLLQELSLLLINVVEGGASVGFLPPLSVEDAKKYWRGVLTTGVVLWIAKVRGRILGTVQLHLCQKQNGTHRAEIAKLMVHSDSRREGLGKCLMETAEKKAKAEQRSLITLDTRAGDPSNLLYKSIGYIEVGRIPKYARSDNGSLHETVFYYKEM
;
A
#
# COMPACT_ATOMS: atom_id res chain seq x y z
N MET A 1 2.42 15.27 20.44
CA MET A 1 3.81 14.86 20.13
C MET A 1 3.84 14.43 18.68
N ASP A 2 4.47 15.21 17.83
CA ASP A 2 4.69 14.82 16.44
C ASP A 2 5.54 13.55 16.42
N LYS A 3 4.93 12.42 16.10
CA LYS A 3 5.69 11.19 15.83
C LYS A 3 6.48 11.43 14.55
N ASN A 4 7.78 11.55 14.69
CA ASN A 4 8.65 11.70 13.53
C ASN A 4 8.71 10.35 12.79
N PHE A 5 7.99 10.26 11.66
CA PHE A 5 8.02 9.11 10.78
C PHE A 5 9.23 9.24 9.83
N GLU A 6 10.12 8.29 9.89
CA GLU A 6 11.23 8.20 8.94
C GLU A 6 10.75 7.38 7.73
N ILE A 7 10.52 8.06 6.59
CA ILE A 7 10.07 7.40 5.35
C ILE A 7 11.25 7.32 4.39
N THR A 8 11.57 6.11 3.97
CA THR A 8 12.73 5.81 3.12
C THR A 8 12.31 5.03 1.89
N GLU A 9 12.77 5.46 0.72
CA GLU A 9 12.65 4.69 -0.53
C GLU A 9 13.60 3.51 -0.50
N ILE A 10 13.10 2.34 -0.89
CA ILE A 10 13.85 1.08 -0.88
C ILE A 10 14.20 0.69 -2.30
N THR A 11 15.48 0.64 -2.58
CA THR A 11 16.03 0.20 -3.87
C THR A 11 16.61 -1.22 -3.82
N GLN A 12 16.83 -1.75 -2.61
CA GLN A 12 17.38 -3.08 -2.38
C GLN A 12 16.78 -3.68 -1.10
N ILE A 13 16.46 -4.95 -1.09
CA ILE A 13 15.92 -5.62 0.08
C ILE A 13 16.98 -6.58 0.63
N SER A 14 17.60 -6.20 1.77
CA SER A 14 18.50 -7.05 2.54
C SER A 14 17.71 -8.15 3.27
N ASP A 15 18.41 -9.16 3.79
CA ASP A 15 17.77 -10.26 4.53
C ASP A 15 17.06 -9.75 5.80
N ASP A 16 17.64 -8.79 6.52
CA ASP A 16 17.01 -8.18 7.70
C ASP A 16 15.74 -7.40 7.32
N LEU A 17 15.83 -6.59 6.28
CA LEU A 17 14.67 -5.85 5.76
C LEU A 17 13.58 -6.80 5.26
N LEU A 18 13.97 -7.88 4.59
CA LEU A 18 13.06 -8.93 4.12
C LEU A 18 12.29 -9.57 5.28
N GLN A 19 12.97 -9.84 6.38
CA GLN A 19 12.35 -10.38 7.58
C GLN A 19 11.36 -9.40 8.20
N GLU A 20 11.74 -8.14 8.38
CA GLU A 20 10.86 -7.10 8.96
C GLU A 20 9.63 -6.83 8.09
N LEU A 21 9.80 -6.71 6.76
CA LEU A 21 8.69 -6.53 5.82
C LEU A 21 7.74 -7.74 5.82
N SER A 22 8.27 -8.95 5.95
CA SER A 22 7.45 -10.16 6.02
C SER A 22 6.60 -10.20 7.29
N LEU A 23 7.15 -9.79 8.42
CA LEU A 23 6.40 -9.69 9.67
C LEU A 23 5.32 -8.60 9.61
N LEU A 24 5.60 -7.46 8.97
CA LEU A 24 4.58 -6.43 8.73
C LEU A 24 3.43 -6.96 7.87
N LEU A 25 3.74 -7.65 6.78
CA LEU A 25 2.72 -8.23 5.89
C LEU A 25 1.84 -9.25 6.64
N ILE A 26 2.45 -10.14 7.41
CA ILE A 26 1.72 -11.11 8.25
C ILE A 26 0.81 -10.38 9.25
N ASN A 27 1.32 -9.37 9.97
CA ASN A 27 0.53 -8.60 10.92
C ASN A 27 -0.73 -8.00 10.28
N VAL A 28 -0.60 -7.37 9.11
CA VAL A 28 -1.76 -6.73 8.46
C VAL A 28 -2.73 -7.76 7.89
N VAL A 29 -2.25 -8.88 7.37
CA VAL A 29 -3.09 -9.98 6.85
C VAL A 29 -3.87 -10.65 7.97
N GLU A 30 -3.22 -10.97 9.09
CA GLU A 30 -3.87 -11.52 10.28
C GLU A 30 -4.87 -10.54 10.90
N GLY A 31 -4.61 -9.25 10.77
CA GLY A 31 -5.54 -8.18 11.16
C GLY A 31 -6.71 -7.97 10.20
N GLY A 32 -6.86 -8.81 9.18
CA GLY A 32 -7.99 -8.80 8.24
C GLY A 32 -7.86 -7.80 7.09
N ALA A 33 -6.68 -7.22 6.86
CA ALA A 33 -6.48 -6.32 5.73
C ALA A 33 -6.59 -7.04 4.38
N SER A 34 -7.27 -6.42 3.43
CA SER A 34 -7.41 -6.92 2.05
C SER A 34 -6.24 -6.41 1.20
N VAL A 35 -5.13 -7.14 1.22
CA VAL A 35 -3.89 -6.79 0.51
C VAL A 35 -3.42 -7.89 -0.46
N GLY A 36 -4.34 -8.74 -0.86
CA GLY A 36 -4.10 -9.81 -1.83
C GLY A 36 -3.69 -11.16 -1.21
N PHE A 37 -3.71 -11.26 0.12
CA PHE A 37 -3.38 -12.48 0.86
C PHE A 37 -4.49 -12.85 1.84
N LEU A 38 -4.55 -14.13 2.21
CA LEU A 38 -5.45 -14.65 3.23
C LEU A 38 -4.64 -15.26 4.38
N PRO A 39 -5.12 -15.14 5.64
CA PRO A 39 -4.49 -15.84 6.75
C PRO A 39 -4.83 -17.36 6.69
N PRO A 40 -3.97 -18.23 7.25
CA PRO A 40 -2.65 -17.90 7.77
C PRO A 40 -1.64 -17.67 6.64
N LEU A 41 -0.83 -16.61 6.76
CA LEU A 41 0.25 -16.33 5.82
C LEU A 41 1.59 -16.79 6.44
N SER A 42 2.27 -17.72 5.75
CA SER A 42 3.58 -18.19 6.20
C SER A 42 4.67 -17.13 6.01
N VAL A 43 5.70 -17.17 6.84
CA VAL A 43 6.87 -16.28 6.69
C VAL A 43 7.53 -16.48 5.33
N GLU A 44 7.59 -17.72 4.84
CA GLU A 44 8.22 -18.02 3.55
C GLU A 44 7.43 -17.47 2.36
N ASP A 45 6.09 -17.54 2.39
CA ASP A 45 5.25 -16.93 1.35
C ASP A 45 5.35 -15.40 1.39
N ALA A 46 5.40 -14.80 2.57
CA ALA A 46 5.62 -13.38 2.73
C ALA A 46 6.98 -12.95 2.17
N LYS A 47 8.05 -13.69 2.48
CA LYS A 47 9.39 -13.45 1.92
C LYS A 47 9.43 -13.60 0.41
N LYS A 48 8.76 -14.62 -0.13
CA LYS A 48 8.65 -14.84 -1.58
C LYS A 48 8.02 -13.63 -2.27
N TYR A 49 6.95 -13.09 -1.70
CA TYR A 49 6.33 -11.87 -2.21
C TYR A 49 7.32 -10.69 -2.25
N TRP A 50 8.00 -10.42 -1.14
CA TRP A 50 8.89 -9.25 -1.04
C TRP A 50 10.15 -9.38 -1.91
N ARG A 51 10.67 -10.59 -2.12
CA ARG A 51 11.79 -10.82 -3.06
C ARG A 51 11.45 -10.42 -4.49
N GLY A 52 10.19 -10.49 -4.88
CA GLY A 52 9.72 -10.17 -6.23
C GLY A 52 9.14 -8.77 -6.40
N VAL A 53 9.13 -7.90 -5.37
CA VAL A 53 8.39 -6.65 -5.41
C VAL A 53 9.08 -5.54 -6.20
N LEU A 54 10.41 -5.47 -6.13
CA LEU A 54 11.19 -4.43 -6.81
C LEU A 54 11.40 -4.80 -8.29
N THR A 55 10.40 -4.48 -9.11
CA THR A 55 10.45 -4.65 -10.55
C THR A 55 10.43 -3.30 -11.26
N THR A 56 10.66 -3.27 -12.56
CA THR A 56 10.63 -2.03 -13.35
C THR A 56 9.31 -1.28 -13.15
N GLY A 57 9.42 0.00 -12.78
CA GLY A 57 8.27 0.87 -12.55
C GLY A 57 7.66 0.76 -11.15
N VAL A 58 8.16 -0.10 -10.28
CA VAL A 58 7.71 -0.17 -8.88
C VAL A 58 8.66 0.60 -7.97
N VAL A 59 8.09 1.54 -7.21
CA VAL A 59 8.80 2.28 -6.17
C VAL A 59 8.20 1.88 -4.83
N LEU A 60 9.04 1.51 -3.88
CA LEU A 60 8.67 1.02 -2.56
C LEU A 60 9.19 1.97 -1.48
N TRP A 61 8.35 2.37 -0.53
CA TRP A 61 8.75 3.05 0.69
C TRP A 61 8.40 2.25 1.92
N ILE A 62 9.26 2.38 2.91
CA ILE A 62 8.99 1.94 4.28
C ILE A 62 8.92 3.15 5.20
N ALA A 63 8.13 3.02 6.25
CA ALA A 63 8.08 3.99 7.32
C ALA A 63 8.56 3.35 8.61
N LYS A 64 9.57 3.97 9.24
CA LYS A 64 10.12 3.54 10.52
C LYS A 64 9.72 4.50 11.63
N VAL A 65 9.48 3.92 12.79
CA VAL A 65 9.32 4.64 14.06
C VAL A 65 10.20 3.93 15.09
N ARG A 66 11.14 4.66 15.68
CA ARG A 66 12.11 4.09 16.63
C ARG A 66 12.82 2.83 16.11
N GLY A 67 13.20 2.87 14.83
CA GLY A 67 13.94 1.79 14.17
C GLY A 67 13.11 0.59 13.70
N ARG A 68 11.80 0.53 14.01
CA ARG A 68 10.90 -0.55 13.57
C ARG A 68 10.11 -0.13 12.33
N ILE A 69 9.97 -1.02 11.37
CA ILE A 69 9.10 -0.81 10.20
C ILE A 69 7.65 -0.97 10.64
N LEU A 70 6.88 0.11 10.52
CA LEU A 70 5.47 0.15 10.91
C LEU A 70 4.53 0.50 9.75
N GLY A 71 5.07 0.73 8.58
CA GLY A 71 4.26 0.97 7.39
C GLY A 71 5.04 0.85 6.10
N THR A 72 4.30 0.70 5.00
CA THR A 72 4.86 0.64 3.65
C THR A 72 3.81 1.08 2.63
N VAL A 73 4.26 1.54 1.47
CA VAL A 73 3.43 1.84 0.30
C VAL A 73 4.22 1.59 -0.97
N GLN A 74 3.54 1.23 -2.02
CA GLN A 74 4.11 1.06 -3.36
C GLN A 74 3.46 2.04 -4.33
N LEU A 75 4.26 2.56 -5.27
CA LEU A 75 3.81 3.30 -6.43
C LEU A 75 4.21 2.50 -7.68
N HIS A 76 3.23 2.14 -8.48
CA HIS A 76 3.41 1.41 -9.72
C HIS A 76 3.26 2.38 -10.89
N LEU A 77 4.38 2.75 -11.50
CA LEU A 77 4.41 3.62 -12.66
C LEU A 77 4.01 2.82 -13.91
N CYS A 78 2.93 3.20 -14.57
CA CYS A 78 2.50 2.50 -15.79
C CYS A 78 3.58 2.58 -16.88
N GLN A 79 3.97 1.42 -17.41
CA GLN A 79 5.01 1.28 -18.43
C GLN A 79 4.45 1.18 -19.85
N LYS A 80 3.13 1.11 -20.02
CA LYS A 80 2.49 1.06 -21.35
C LYS A 80 2.60 2.42 -22.02
N GLN A 81 2.91 2.45 -23.31
CA GLN A 81 3.10 3.68 -24.07
C GLN A 81 1.94 4.67 -23.97
N ASN A 82 0.69 4.19 -23.95
CA ASN A 82 -0.50 5.03 -23.81
C ASN A 82 -0.89 5.32 -22.35
N GLY A 83 -0.10 4.89 -21.38
CA GLY A 83 -0.38 5.03 -19.93
C GLY A 83 0.76 5.67 -19.15
N THR A 84 1.78 6.21 -19.80
CA THR A 84 2.95 6.78 -19.11
C THR A 84 2.64 8.01 -18.24
N HIS A 85 1.46 8.59 -18.38
CA HIS A 85 0.95 9.69 -17.54
C HIS A 85 0.27 9.23 -16.27
N ARG A 86 0.12 7.92 -16.03
CA ARG A 86 -0.60 7.39 -14.86
C ARG A 86 0.26 6.48 -14.00
N ALA A 87 -0.14 6.36 -12.75
CA ALA A 87 0.42 5.44 -11.78
C ALA A 87 -0.68 4.84 -10.90
N GLU A 88 -0.38 3.74 -10.23
CA GLU A 88 -1.24 3.11 -9.25
C GLU A 88 -0.54 3.10 -7.89
N ILE A 89 -1.24 3.50 -6.83
CA ILE A 89 -0.79 3.29 -5.46
C ILE A 89 -1.34 1.96 -4.98
N ALA A 90 -0.46 1.10 -4.51
CA ALA A 90 -0.77 -0.24 -4.06
C ALA A 90 -0.10 -0.55 -2.72
N LYS A 91 -0.62 -1.56 -2.02
CA LYS A 91 -0.01 -2.11 -0.81
C LYS A 91 0.31 -1.06 0.25
N LEU A 92 -0.59 -0.08 0.45
CA LEU A 92 -0.54 0.76 1.64
C LEU A 92 -0.85 -0.11 2.85
N MET A 93 0.14 -0.29 3.70
CA MET A 93 0.03 -1.12 4.91
C MET A 93 0.55 -0.33 6.11
N VAL A 94 -0.19 -0.41 7.21
CA VAL A 94 0.19 0.18 8.50
C VAL A 94 -0.01 -0.88 9.57
N HIS A 95 1.05 -1.13 10.35
CA HIS A 95 1.03 -2.05 11.49
C HIS A 95 -0.13 -1.71 12.43
N SER A 96 -0.78 -2.73 13.00
CA SER A 96 -1.93 -2.56 13.89
C SER A 96 -1.71 -1.54 15.00
N ASP A 97 -0.52 -1.54 15.59
CA ASP A 97 -0.15 -0.67 16.72
C ASP A 97 0.08 0.81 16.32
N SER A 98 0.12 1.12 15.03
CA SER A 98 0.42 2.48 14.51
C SER A 98 -0.68 3.05 13.63
N ARG A 99 -1.85 2.44 13.68
CA ARG A 99 -3.03 2.96 12.98
C ARG A 99 -3.55 4.23 13.66
N ARG A 100 -4.23 5.08 12.87
CA ARG A 100 -4.82 6.37 13.30
C ARG A 100 -3.83 7.40 13.85
N GLU A 101 -2.54 7.25 13.54
CA GLU A 101 -1.48 8.16 13.94
C GLU A 101 -0.97 9.04 12.79
N GLY A 102 -1.65 9.01 11.63
CA GLY A 102 -1.28 9.80 10.45
C GLY A 102 -0.27 9.11 9.53
N LEU A 103 0.29 7.97 9.90
CA LEU A 103 1.32 7.27 9.12
C LEU A 103 0.87 6.95 7.70
N GLY A 104 -0.35 6.43 7.53
CA GLY A 104 -0.91 6.14 6.21
C GLY A 104 -1.00 7.38 5.32
N LYS A 105 -1.39 8.52 5.88
CA LYS A 105 -1.42 9.80 5.16
C LYS A 105 -0.02 10.23 4.70
N CYS A 106 0.98 10.16 5.57
CA CYS A 106 2.36 10.51 5.23
C CYS A 106 2.92 9.62 4.10
N LEU A 107 2.62 8.32 4.13
CA LEU A 107 3.01 7.38 3.07
C LEU A 107 2.34 7.73 1.74
N MET A 108 1.05 8.05 1.75
CA MET A 108 0.31 8.47 0.56
C MET A 108 0.89 9.75 -0.04
N GLU A 109 1.13 10.77 0.78
CA GLU A 109 1.73 12.04 0.36
C GLU A 109 3.13 11.84 -0.24
N THR A 110 3.91 10.91 0.29
CA THR A 110 5.24 10.56 -0.25
C THR A 110 5.11 9.94 -1.64
N ALA A 111 4.20 8.99 -1.82
CA ALA A 111 3.95 8.36 -3.12
C ALA A 111 3.41 9.38 -4.14
N GLU A 112 2.51 10.28 -3.75
CA GLU A 112 1.98 11.34 -4.60
C GLU A 112 3.07 12.32 -5.05
N LYS A 113 3.96 12.74 -4.15
CA LYS A 113 5.10 13.59 -4.50
C LYS A 113 6.00 12.93 -5.55
N LYS A 114 6.28 11.65 -5.40
CA LYS A 114 7.06 10.88 -6.39
C LYS A 114 6.32 10.78 -7.72
N ALA A 115 5.04 10.45 -7.71
CA ALA A 115 4.22 10.40 -8.94
C ALA A 115 4.29 11.72 -9.72
N LYS A 116 4.15 12.85 -9.01
CA LYS A 116 4.27 14.19 -9.61
C LYS A 116 5.66 14.46 -10.18
N ALA A 117 6.73 14.08 -9.46
CA ALA A 117 8.10 14.21 -9.94
C ALA A 117 8.37 13.36 -11.19
N GLU A 118 7.71 12.21 -11.32
CA GLU A 118 7.72 11.32 -12.49
C GLU A 118 6.69 11.72 -13.56
N GLN A 119 6.15 12.95 -13.48
CA GLN A 119 5.18 13.49 -14.45
C GLN A 119 3.92 12.63 -14.64
N ARG A 120 3.48 11.95 -13.56
CA ARG A 120 2.23 11.20 -13.55
C ARG A 120 1.09 12.14 -13.17
N SER A 121 0.18 12.40 -14.08
CA SER A 121 -0.96 13.31 -13.88
C SER A 121 -2.22 12.61 -13.38
N LEU A 122 -2.23 11.28 -13.33
CA LEU A 122 -3.36 10.46 -12.86
C LEU A 122 -2.87 9.35 -11.96
N ILE A 123 -3.42 9.29 -10.75
CA ILE A 123 -3.21 8.17 -9.82
C ILE A 123 -4.52 7.40 -9.66
N THR A 124 -4.43 6.08 -9.69
CA THR A 124 -5.54 5.17 -9.39
C THR A 124 -5.20 4.31 -8.19
N LEU A 125 -6.20 3.83 -7.49
CA LEU A 125 -6.09 2.82 -6.43
C LEU A 125 -7.44 2.15 -6.19
N ASP A 126 -7.40 1.02 -5.50
CA ASP A 126 -8.60 0.34 -5.06
C ASP A 126 -8.46 -0.17 -3.62
N THR A 127 -9.57 -0.39 -2.97
CA THR A 127 -9.63 -0.97 -1.63
C THR A 127 -10.97 -1.66 -1.38
N ARG A 128 -10.98 -2.61 -0.46
CA ARG A 128 -12.22 -3.29 -0.06
C ARG A 128 -13.20 -2.28 0.54
N ALA A 129 -14.46 -2.38 0.16
CA ALA A 129 -15.53 -1.56 0.72
C ALA A 129 -15.64 -1.75 2.25
N GLY A 130 -15.86 -0.65 2.96
CA GLY A 130 -15.96 -0.65 4.42
C GLY A 130 -14.63 -0.58 5.18
N ASP A 131 -13.50 -0.82 4.54
CA ASP A 131 -12.20 -0.67 5.18
C ASP A 131 -11.91 0.80 5.53
N PRO A 132 -11.19 1.07 6.64
CA PRO A 132 -10.85 2.43 7.07
C PRO A 132 -10.07 3.24 6.03
N SER A 133 -9.35 2.57 5.13
CA SER A 133 -8.64 3.19 4.00
C SER A 133 -9.54 4.04 3.10
N ASN A 134 -10.82 3.68 2.95
CA ASN A 134 -11.79 4.49 2.20
C ASN A 134 -11.91 5.91 2.76
N LEU A 135 -11.92 6.07 4.07
CA LEU A 135 -11.98 7.38 4.72
C LEU A 135 -10.69 8.18 4.49
N LEU A 136 -9.55 7.52 4.56
CA LEU A 136 -8.26 8.14 4.28
C LEU A 136 -8.22 8.69 2.85
N TYR A 137 -8.51 7.86 1.85
CA TYR A 137 -8.45 8.26 0.44
C TYR A 137 -9.37 9.43 0.14
N LYS A 138 -10.61 9.40 0.60
CA LYS A 138 -11.55 10.54 0.46
C LYS A 138 -11.01 11.80 1.13
N SER A 139 -10.42 11.68 2.32
CA SER A 139 -9.88 12.82 3.08
C SER A 139 -8.70 13.52 2.41
N ILE A 140 -7.96 12.81 1.55
CA ILE A 140 -6.82 13.35 0.81
C ILE A 140 -7.12 13.61 -0.66
N GLY A 141 -8.41 13.65 -1.03
CA GLY A 141 -8.89 14.13 -2.31
C GLY A 141 -9.04 13.09 -3.42
N TYR A 142 -9.03 11.78 -3.09
CA TYR A 142 -9.39 10.75 -4.07
C TYR A 142 -10.90 10.71 -4.29
N ILE A 143 -11.28 10.51 -5.55
CA ILE A 143 -12.66 10.46 -6.01
C ILE A 143 -13.04 9.01 -6.30
N GLU A 144 -14.15 8.55 -5.73
CA GLU A 144 -14.71 7.23 -5.99
C GLU A 144 -15.25 7.17 -7.43
N VAL A 145 -14.76 6.21 -8.21
CA VAL A 145 -15.22 5.97 -9.60
C VAL A 145 -16.40 5.01 -9.63
N GLY A 146 -16.34 3.96 -8.80
CA GLY A 146 -17.32 2.90 -8.79
C GLY A 146 -16.87 1.70 -7.97
N ARG A 147 -17.69 0.65 -8.00
CA ARG A 147 -17.52 -0.53 -7.18
C ARG A 147 -17.75 -1.79 -7.99
N ILE A 148 -16.97 -2.82 -7.70
CA ILE A 148 -17.16 -4.15 -8.28
C ILE A 148 -17.59 -5.10 -7.15
N PRO A 149 -18.80 -5.67 -7.22
CA PRO A 149 -19.26 -6.62 -6.21
C PRO A 149 -18.48 -7.94 -6.29
N LYS A 150 -18.38 -8.64 -5.16
CA LYS A 150 -17.75 -9.98 -5.06
C LYS A 150 -16.29 -10.01 -5.59
N TYR A 151 -15.58 -8.93 -5.48
CA TYR A 151 -14.24 -8.75 -6.06
C TYR A 151 -13.15 -9.50 -5.30
N ALA A 152 -13.17 -9.45 -3.98
CA ALA A 152 -12.15 -10.05 -3.14
C ALA A 152 -12.75 -10.98 -2.07
N ARG A 153 -12.08 -12.09 -1.83
CA ARG A 153 -12.42 -13.03 -0.76
C ARG A 153 -11.78 -12.62 0.55
N SER A 154 -12.52 -12.71 1.64
CA SER A 154 -12.01 -12.55 3.00
C SER A 154 -11.73 -13.92 3.64
N ASP A 155 -11.09 -13.90 4.80
CA ASP A 155 -10.68 -15.07 5.59
C ASP A 155 -11.85 -16.02 5.94
N ASN A 156 -13.03 -15.46 6.20
CA ASN A 156 -14.25 -16.20 6.47
C ASN A 156 -14.94 -16.78 5.20
N GLY A 157 -14.32 -16.64 4.01
CA GLY A 157 -14.86 -17.09 2.73
C GLY A 157 -15.85 -16.13 2.07
N SER A 158 -16.28 -15.07 2.74
CA SER A 158 -17.19 -14.06 2.16
C SER A 158 -16.52 -13.30 1.02
N LEU A 159 -17.30 -12.98 -0.02
CA LEU A 159 -16.86 -12.16 -1.13
C LEU A 159 -17.29 -10.71 -0.88
N HIS A 160 -16.33 -9.79 -0.92
CA HIS A 160 -16.56 -8.37 -0.68
C HIS A 160 -16.38 -7.56 -1.95
N GLU A 161 -17.11 -6.45 -2.04
CA GLU A 161 -16.92 -5.49 -3.12
C GLU A 161 -15.63 -4.68 -2.92
N THR A 162 -15.07 -4.21 -4.01
CA THR A 162 -13.94 -3.30 -4.05
C THR A 162 -14.37 -1.97 -4.61
N VAL A 163 -13.87 -0.90 -4.01
CA VAL A 163 -14.10 0.49 -4.40
C VAL A 163 -12.88 0.99 -5.14
N PHE A 164 -13.08 1.53 -6.34
CA PHE A 164 -12.03 2.13 -7.16
C PHE A 164 -12.03 3.64 -7.01
N TYR A 165 -10.83 4.20 -6.91
CA TYR A 165 -10.59 5.64 -6.74
C TYR A 165 -9.59 6.15 -7.75
N TYR A 166 -9.68 7.46 -8.06
CA TYR A 166 -8.67 8.18 -8.80
C TYR A 166 -8.39 9.56 -8.20
N LYS A 167 -7.25 10.13 -8.56
CA LYS A 167 -6.88 11.51 -8.27
C LYS A 167 -6.07 12.07 -9.44
N GLU A 168 -6.50 13.22 -9.96
CA GLU A 168 -5.69 14.01 -10.90
C GLU A 168 -4.66 14.83 -10.11
N MET A 169 -3.43 14.95 -10.64
CA MET A 169 -2.30 15.54 -9.94
C MET A 169 -1.95 16.93 -10.46
#